data_ccad51c535dc43e3fd507ab2619aeae3
#
_entry.id   ccad51c535dc43e3fd507ab2619aeae3
#
_cell.length_a   1.000
_cell.length_b   1.000
_cell.length_c   1.000
_cell.angle_alpha   90.00
_cell.angle_beta   90.00
_cell.angle_gamma   90.00
#
_symmetry.space_group_name_H-M   'P 1'
#
loop_
_entity.id
_entity.type
_entity.pdbx_description
1 polymer ?
#
loop_
_entity_poly.entity_id
_entity_poly.type
_entity_poly.pdbx_seq_one_letter_code
_entity_poly.pdbx_strand_id
1 'polypeptide(L)'
;MKALESKGDRAQREMPFFAAVPAPHIAPCEFVSRSTWEGAIRYSAQRSGMDDYELADELHISHGYMSKVLRGTAGLYGSRLVRFMKLTGSLAPLQWLADQMGCDLVQRDPARTRIAELERELEQLRKVA
;
A
#
# COMPACT_ATOMS: atom_id res chain seq x y z
N MET A 1 28.59 6.72 14.57
CA MET A 1 27.62 5.69 14.96
C MET A 1 26.31 5.81 14.21
N LYS A 2 25.63 6.95 14.28
CA LYS A 2 24.38 7.16 13.51
C LYS A 2 24.56 7.04 12.00
N ALA A 3 25.70 7.46 11.45
CA ALA A 3 25.97 7.36 10.01
C ALA A 3 26.16 5.91 9.53
N LEU A 4 26.68 5.03 10.37
CA LEU A 4 26.84 3.61 10.05
C LEU A 4 25.53 2.85 10.10
N GLU A 5 24.68 3.15 11.06
CA GLU A 5 23.31 2.60 11.15
C GLU A 5 22.47 3.04 9.96
N SER A 6 22.56 4.31 9.59
CA SER A 6 21.86 4.86 8.44
C SER A 6 22.29 4.21 7.12
N LYS A 7 23.57 3.89 6.97
CA LYS A 7 24.08 3.17 5.79
C LYS A 7 23.64 1.72 5.76
N GLY A 8 23.61 1.06 6.89
CA GLY A 8 23.12 -0.32 7.00
C GLY A 8 21.65 -0.43 6.64
N ASP A 9 20.84 0.46 7.18
CA ASP A 9 19.40 0.52 6.86
C ASP A 9 19.15 0.81 5.39
N ARG A 10 19.93 1.70 4.81
CA ARG A 10 19.79 2.04 3.39
C ARG A 10 20.16 0.86 2.49
N ALA A 11 21.25 0.18 2.80
CA ALA A 11 21.70 -1.00 2.06
C ALA A 11 20.66 -2.12 2.13
N GLN A 12 20.04 -2.33 3.30
CA GLN A 12 18.98 -3.32 3.46
C GLN A 12 17.73 -2.97 2.67
N ARG A 13 17.37 -1.69 2.59
CA ARG A 13 16.22 -1.24 1.80
C ARG A 13 16.44 -1.35 0.30
N GLU A 14 17.66 -1.16 -0.15
CA GLU A 14 18.03 -1.22 -1.56
C GLU A 14 18.20 -2.66 -2.06
N MET A 15 18.40 -3.62 -1.16
CA MET A 15 18.54 -5.02 -1.50
C MET A 15 17.20 -5.74 -1.41
N PRO A 16 16.54 -6.02 -2.55
CA PRO A 16 15.20 -6.64 -2.53
C PRO A 16 15.17 -8.02 -1.88
N PHE A 17 16.31 -8.71 -1.82
CA PHE A 17 16.39 -10.04 -1.21
C PHE A 17 16.35 -10.02 0.32
N PHE A 18 16.74 -8.89 0.93
CA PHE A 18 16.83 -8.74 2.38
C PHE A 18 15.84 -7.73 2.95
N ALA A 19 15.19 -6.98 2.06
CA ALA A 19 14.16 -6.06 2.48
C ALA A 19 12.95 -6.85 2.95
N ALA A 20 12.76 -6.96 4.24
CA ALA A 20 11.48 -7.34 4.80
C ALA A 20 10.50 -6.23 4.41
N VAL A 21 9.69 -6.48 3.39
CA VAL A 21 8.56 -5.59 3.08
C VAL A 21 7.60 -5.72 4.26
N PRO A 22 7.36 -4.64 5.03
CA PRO A 22 6.42 -4.74 6.14
C PRO A 22 5.08 -5.19 5.59
N ALA A 23 4.45 -6.14 6.27
CA ALA A 23 3.11 -6.55 5.91
C ALA A 23 2.20 -5.32 5.96
N PRO A 24 1.36 -5.08 4.94
CA PRO A 24 0.45 -3.95 4.98
C PRO A 24 -0.53 -4.09 6.13
N HIS A 25 -0.89 -2.96 6.72
CA HIS A 25 -1.82 -2.94 7.83
C HIS A 25 -3.24 -3.23 7.35
N ILE A 26 -3.88 -4.14 8.05
CA ILE A 26 -5.29 -4.49 7.86
C ILE A 26 -6.10 -3.83 8.98
N ALA A 27 -7.04 -2.97 8.62
CA ALA A 27 -7.92 -2.33 9.58
C ALA A 27 -8.92 -3.33 10.17
N PRO A 28 -9.43 -3.10 11.41
CA PRO A 28 -10.47 -3.95 11.98
C PRO A 28 -11.72 -3.98 11.11
N CYS A 29 -12.29 -5.16 10.92
CA CYS A 29 -13.48 -5.35 10.08
C CYS A 29 -14.66 -4.48 10.52
N GLU A 30 -14.85 -4.32 11.84
CA GLU A 30 -15.91 -3.49 12.39
C GLU A 30 -15.77 -2.03 12.02
N PHE A 31 -14.54 -1.52 12.02
CA PHE A 31 -14.26 -0.17 11.57
C PHE A 31 -14.60 -0.01 10.09
N VAL A 32 -14.15 -0.94 9.26
CA VAL A 32 -14.35 -0.90 7.81
C VAL A 32 -15.84 -0.90 7.45
N SER A 33 -16.62 -1.77 8.08
CA SER A 33 -18.06 -1.89 7.78
C SER A 33 -18.86 -0.67 8.19
N ARG A 34 -18.41 0.10 9.17
CA ARG A 34 -19.06 1.32 9.64
C ARG A 34 -18.49 2.60 9.04
N SER A 35 -17.40 2.50 8.32
CA SER A 35 -16.68 3.64 7.78
C SER A 35 -17.26 4.09 6.45
N THR A 36 -16.86 5.29 6.04
CA THR A 36 -17.08 5.83 4.71
C THR A 36 -15.78 5.73 3.91
N TRP A 37 -15.86 6.02 2.62
CA TRP A 37 -14.64 6.07 1.79
C TRP A 37 -13.62 7.05 2.33
N GLU A 38 -14.04 8.29 2.60
CA GLU A 38 -13.16 9.30 3.18
C GLU A 38 -12.67 8.92 4.58
N GLY A 39 -13.48 8.20 5.34
CA GLY A 39 -13.08 7.66 6.64
C GLY A 39 -11.94 6.66 6.51
N ALA A 40 -12.00 5.79 5.52
CA ALA A 40 -10.92 4.83 5.23
C ALA A 40 -9.64 5.54 4.78
N ILE A 41 -9.77 6.56 3.95
CA ILE A 41 -8.63 7.39 3.50
C ILE A 41 -7.98 8.11 4.69
N ARG A 42 -8.78 8.77 5.54
CA ARG A 42 -8.27 9.45 6.73
C ARG A 42 -7.59 8.50 7.71
N TYR A 43 -8.18 7.34 7.92
CA TYR A 43 -7.60 6.30 8.76
C TYR A 43 -6.19 5.93 8.29
N SER A 44 -6.05 5.68 6.99
CA SER A 44 -4.76 5.34 6.39
C SER A 44 -3.74 6.47 6.53
N ALA A 45 -4.16 7.70 6.25
CA ALA A 45 -3.30 8.88 6.37
C ALA A 45 -2.81 9.09 7.80
N GLN A 46 -3.69 9.02 8.77
CA GLN A 46 -3.36 9.17 10.19
C GLN A 46 -2.42 8.08 10.67
N ARG A 47 -2.67 6.85 10.24
CA ARG A 47 -1.85 5.72 10.62
C ARG A 47 -0.43 5.80 10.06
N SER A 48 -0.25 6.44 8.92
CA SER A 48 1.06 6.57 8.29
C SER A 48 2.02 7.46 9.08
N GLY A 49 1.50 8.37 9.90
CA GLY A 49 2.29 9.38 10.57
C GLY A 49 2.82 10.47 9.66
N MET A 50 2.53 10.43 8.37
CA MET A 50 2.89 11.46 7.40
C MET A 50 1.89 12.61 7.50
N ASP A 51 2.36 13.85 7.35
CA ASP A 51 1.46 14.97 7.29
C ASP A 51 0.83 15.11 5.88
N ASP A 52 -0.19 15.93 5.78
CA ASP A 52 -0.96 16.10 4.55
C ASP A 52 -0.10 16.64 3.40
N TYR A 53 0.85 17.51 3.71
CA TYR A 53 1.75 18.10 2.70
C TYR A 53 2.71 17.04 2.16
N GLU A 54 3.26 16.21 3.02
CA GLU A 54 4.14 15.10 2.61
C GLU A 54 3.39 14.11 1.71
N LEU A 55 2.18 13.75 2.10
CA LEU A 55 1.34 12.85 1.30
C LEU A 55 1.03 13.45 -0.07
N ALA A 56 0.67 14.72 -0.12
CA ALA A 56 0.37 15.42 -1.36
C ALA A 56 1.58 15.44 -2.29
N ASP A 57 2.74 15.76 -1.76
CA ASP A 57 3.97 15.80 -2.53
C ASP A 57 4.34 14.42 -3.09
N GLU A 58 4.23 13.39 -2.29
CA GLU A 58 4.50 12.01 -2.71
C GLU A 58 3.50 11.49 -3.75
N LEU A 59 2.27 11.96 -3.69
CA LEU A 59 1.23 11.59 -4.65
C LEU A 59 1.21 12.48 -5.89
N HIS A 60 2.05 13.51 -5.94
CA HIS A 60 2.10 14.49 -7.03
C HIS A 60 0.77 15.20 -7.26
N ILE A 61 0.12 15.58 -6.17
CA ILE A 61 -1.11 16.36 -6.18
C ILE A 61 -0.91 17.63 -5.37
N SER A 62 -1.75 18.63 -5.60
CA SER A 62 -1.68 19.88 -4.83
C SER A 62 -2.14 19.66 -3.38
N HIS A 63 -1.66 20.51 -2.49
CA HIS A 63 -2.07 20.47 -1.08
C HIS A 63 -3.57 20.73 -0.93
N GLY A 64 -4.12 21.63 -1.74
CA GLY A 64 -5.55 21.88 -1.78
C GLY A 64 -6.37 20.65 -2.21
N TYR A 65 -5.89 19.93 -3.22
CA TYR A 65 -6.53 18.70 -3.67
C TYR A 65 -6.49 17.63 -2.57
N MET A 66 -5.36 17.49 -1.89
CA MET A 66 -5.24 16.54 -0.77
C MET A 66 -6.23 16.85 0.36
N SER A 67 -6.41 18.13 0.68
CA SER A 67 -7.43 18.55 1.65
C SER A 67 -8.83 18.13 1.23
N LYS A 68 -9.16 18.25 -0.05
CA LYS A 68 -10.45 17.82 -0.59
C LYS A 68 -10.61 16.29 -0.53
N VAL A 69 -9.54 15.55 -0.81
CA VAL A 69 -9.54 14.09 -0.70
C VAL A 69 -9.86 13.66 0.74
N LEU A 70 -9.22 14.28 1.71
CA LEU A 70 -9.44 13.97 3.12
C LEU A 70 -10.83 14.36 3.62
N ARG A 71 -11.45 15.35 3.00
CA ARG A 71 -12.83 15.75 3.33
C ARG A 71 -13.89 14.97 2.55
N GLY A 72 -13.49 14.15 1.60
CA GLY A 72 -14.42 13.36 0.80
C GLY A 72 -15.01 14.10 -0.41
N THR A 73 -14.51 15.29 -0.74
CA THR A 73 -14.98 16.08 -1.89
C THR A 73 -14.18 15.88 -3.16
N ALA A 74 -13.09 15.15 -3.07
CA ALA A 74 -12.28 14.73 -4.22
C ALA A 74 -11.84 13.28 -4.02
N GLY A 75 -11.45 12.59 -5.07
CA GLY A 75 -11.09 11.19 -5.00
C GLY A 75 -9.65 10.93 -5.40
N LEU A 76 -9.16 9.77 -4.98
CA LEU A 76 -7.94 9.17 -5.49
C LEU A 76 -8.31 7.97 -6.35
N TYR A 77 -7.74 7.88 -7.53
CA TYR A 77 -8.10 6.85 -8.51
C TYR A 77 -6.87 6.13 -9.04
N GLY A 78 -7.07 4.89 -9.41
CA GLY A 78 -6.09 4.12 -10.15
C GLY A 78 -4.73 4.07 -9.47
N SER A 79 -3.69 4.45 -10.19
CA SER A 79 -2.30 4.36 -9.71
C SER A 79 -2.01 5.26 -8.50
N ARG A 80 -2.69 6.41 -8.39
CA ARG A 80 -2.54 7.28 -7.21
C ARG A 80 -3.12 6.64 -5.95
N LEU A 81 -4.24 5.95 -6.07
CA LEU A 81 -4.82 5.22 -4.95
C LEU A 81 -3.89 4.08 -4.52
N VAL A 82 -3.36 3.32 -5.47
CA VAL A 82 -2.38 2.27 -5.19
C VAL A 82 -1.15 2.83 -4.49
N ARG A 83 -0.62 3.94 -5.00
CA ARG A 83 0.53 4.62 -4.40
C ARG A 83 0.21 5.10 -2.98
N PHE A 84 -0.97 5.66 -2.77
CA PHE A 84 -1.43 6.09 -1.44
C PHE A 84 -1.42 4.93 -0.45
N MET A 85 -1.97 3.79 -0.82
CA MET A 85 -1.96 2.60 0.03
C MET A 85 -0.55 2.09 0.31
N LYS A 86 0.33 2.12 -0.68
CA LYS A 86 1.74 1.72 -0.50
C LYS A 86 2.48 2.69 0.42
N LEU A 87 2.27 3.99 0.27
CA LEU A 87 2.91 5.01 1.11
C LEU A 87 2.45 4.93 2.56
N THR A 88 1.17 4.76 2.78
CA THR A 88 0.60 4.68 4.13
C THR A 88 0.77 3.31 4.77
N GLY A 89 1.01 2.29 3.97
CA GLY A 89 1.09 0.91 4.44
C GLY A 89 -0.25 0.35 4.90
N SER A 90 -1.36 0.98 4.55
CA SER A 90 -2.69 0.60 5.00
C SER A 90 -3.55 0.14 3.84
N LEU A 91 -4.25 -0.98 4.01
CA LEU A 91 -5.20 -1.51 3.04
C LEU A 91 -6.66 -1.11 3.32
N ALA A 92 -6.88 -0.19 4.26
CA ALA A 92 -8.23 0.22 4.64
C ALA A 92 -9.11 0.66 3.45
N PRO A 93 -8.63 1.46 2.48
CA PRO A 93 -9.44 1.81 1.32
C PRO A 93 -9.84 0.59 0.49
N LEU A 94 -8.95 -0.35 0.29
CA LEU A 94 -9.22 -1.57 -0.47
C LEU A 94 -10.19 -2.48 0.28
N GLN A 95 -10.06 -2.58 1.59
CA GLN A 95 -10.98 -3.33 2.44
C GLN A 95 -12.39 -2.74 2.38
N TRP A 96 -12.49 -1.42 2.37
CA TRP A 96 -13.77 -0.74 2.26
C TRP A 96 -14.45 -1.06 0.93
N LEU A 97 -13.70 -1.00 -0.17
CA LEU A 97 -14.22 -1.37 -1.49
C LEU A 97 -14.69 -2.82 -1.54
N ALA A 98 -13.90 -3.73 -0.99
CA ALA A 98 -14.26 -5.15 -0.92
C ALA A 98 -15.56 -5.35 -0.12
N ASP A 99 -15.68 -4.69 1.03
CA ASP A 99 -16.87 -4.75 1.87
C ASP A 99 -18.12 -4.26 1.14
N GLN A 100 -18.00 -3.17 0.37
CA GLN A 100 -19.11 -2.64 -0.44
C GLN A 100 -19.56 -3.64 -1.49
N MET A 101 -18.65 -4.46 -1.99
CA MET A 101 -18.94 -5.47 -3.00
C MET A 101 -19.32 -6.84 -2.40
N GLY A 102 -19.43 -6.92 -1.08
CA GLY A 102 -19.73 -8.18 -0.40
C GLY A 102 -18.60 -9.19 -0.45
N CYS A 103 -17.36 -8.73 -0.55
CA CYS A 103 -16.17 -9.57 -0.64
C CYS A 103 -15.25 -9.33 0.54
N ASP A 104 -14.47 -10.33 0.87
CA ASP A 104 -13.40 -10.21 1.84
C ASP A 104 -12.06 -10.08 1.12
N LEU A 105 -11.19 -9.24 1.68
CA LEU A 105 -9.86 -9.07 1.17
C LEU A 105 -8.95 -10.15 1.74
N VAL A 106 -8.36 -10.97 0.87
CA VAL A 106 -7.43 -12.02 1.25
C VAL A 106 -6.09 -11.76 0.59
N GLN A 107 -5.03 -11.71 1.40
CA GLN A 107 -3.68 -11.54 0.88
C GLN A 107 -3.21 -12.83 0.22
N ARG A 108 -2.46 -12.69 -0.87
CA ARG A 108 -1.83 -13.83 -1.52
C ARG A 108 -0.76 -14.41 -0.60
N ASP A 109 -0.68 -15.72 -0.58
CA ASP A 109 0.42 -16.41 0.06
C ASP A 109 1.72 -16.12 -0.71
N PRO A 110 2.73 -15.49 -0.08
CA PRO A 110 3.99 -15.19 -0.75
C PRO A 110 4.68 -16.41 -1.34
N ALA A 111 4.59 -17.56 -0.67
CA ALA A 111 5.17 -18.81 -1.15
C ALA A 111 4.49 -19.27 -2.44
N ARG A 112 3.17 -19.20 -2.52
CA ARG A 112 2.42 -19.55 -3.73
C ARG A 112 2.75 -18.62 -4.88
N THR A 113 2.84 -17.34 -4.62
CA THR A 113 3.21 -16.33 -5.63
C THR A 113 4.59 -16.64 -6.20
N ARG A 114 5.55 -16.95 -5.35
CA ARG A 114 6.92 -17.28 -5.77
C ARG A 114 6.98 -18.56 -6.58
N ILE A 115 6.23 -19.59 -6.18
CA ILE A 115 6.13 -20.83 -6.92
C ILE A 115 5.56 -20.60 -8.34
N ALA A 116 4.51 -19.80 -8.43
CA ALA A 116 3.90 -19.47 -9.72
C ALA A 116 4.87 -18.69 -10.64
N GLU A 117 5.64 -17.77 -10.09
CA GLU A 117 6.66 -17.03 -10.83
C GLU A 117 7.77 -17.97 -11.34
N LEU A 118 8.25 -18.85 -10.50
CA LEU A 118 9.29 -19.82 -10.86
C LEU A 118 8.80 -20.79 -11.94
N GLU A 119 7.56 -21.24 -11.87
CA GLU A 119 6.94 -22.09 -12.89
C GLU A 119 6.88 -21.39 -14.24
N ARG A 120 6.52 -20.10 -14.26
CA ARG A 120 6.51 -19.30 -15.49
C ARG A 120 7.90 -19.14 -16.08
N GLU A 121 8.89 -18.88 -15.24
CA GLU A 121 10.28 -18.76 -15.68
C GLU A 121 10.79 -20.07 -16.29
N LEU A 122 10.49 -21.21 -15.66
CA LEU A 122 10.84 -22.54 -16.18
C LEU A 122 10.17 -22.80 -17.53
N GLU A 123 8.92 -22.45 -17.67
CA GLU A 123 8.19 -22.63 -18.92
C GLU A 123 8.81 -21.79 -20.04
N GLN A 124 9.19 -20.55 -19.75
CA GLN A 124 9.88 -19.71 -20.72
C GLN A 124 11.24 -20.29 -21.14
N LEU A 125 12.00 -20.81 -20.19
CA LEU A 125 13.29 -21.45 -20.47
C LEU A 125 13.11 -22.72 -21.32
N ARG A 126 12.08 -23.49 -21.10
CA ARG A 126 11.75 -24.66 -21.91
C ARG A 126 11.42 -24.30 -23.36
N LYS A 127 10.74 -23.18 -23.56
CA LYS A 127 10.39 -22.69 -24.91
C LYS A 127 11.61 -22.22 -25.69
N VAL A 128 12.65 -21.76 -25.01
CA VAL A 128 13.87 -21.24 -25.64
C VAL A 128 14.87 -22.35 -25.91
N ALA A 129 14.77 -23.49 -25.23
CA ALA A 129 15.70 -24.63 -25.39
C ALA A 129 15.40 -25.47 -26.64
#